data_6bc15f6c76a10d6ba6f48b14a24651e4
#
_entry.id   6bc15f6c76a10d6ba6f48b14a24651e4
#
_cell.length_a   1.000
_cell.length_b   1.000
_cell.length_c   1.000
_cell.angle_alpha   90.00
_cell.angle_beta   90.00
_cell.angle_gamma   90.00
#
_symmetry.space_group_name_H-M   'P 1'
#
loop_
_entity.id
_entity.type
_entity.pdbx_description
1 polymer ?
#
loop_
_entity_poly.entity_id
_entity_poly.type
_entity_poly.pdbx_seq_one_letter_code
_entity_poly.pdbx_strand_id
1 'polypeptide(L)'
;MPDPVPDPVSVQPVVSPVTSAALFLVGTVEPGGEKAVRDVLPDLAAVARSLGFRYPDAGLACVTGFGFRAWDRLFSGKRPPHLRPFPELRGPRHHAPSTPGDILLHIRADRADLCFAWAAQLLDRLGGAVRIVDETHGFRYLDHRDLLGFVDGTANPVGDAARKAAIVGPDDPDFEGGSYVVVQKYLHDLTTWNALTVEEQERVIGRTKLDDVEFPDDEKPADSHLALNTIVENGGERDIVRANMPFGSFEQGEFGTYYIGYAADPGVTEQMLRNMFLGKGAGSHDRILDFSTAVTGSSFFAPRAEFLDSPPPPPGPSAS
;
A
#
# COMPACT_ATOMS: atom_id res chain seq x y z
N MET A 1 35.80 -25.57 -4.96
CA MET A 1 35.48 -24.17 -4.66
C MET A 1 34.04 -24.16 -4.12
N PRO A 2 33.73 -23.50 -3.03
CA PRO A 2 32.33 -23.34 -2.68
C PRO A 2 31.63 -22.55 -3.81
N ASP A 3 30.42 -22.96 -4.15
CA ASP A 3 29.59 -22.23 -5.11
C ASP A 3 29.47 -20.77 -4.68
N PRO A 4 29.50 -19.80 -5.61
CA PRO A 4 29.34 -18.40 -5.28
C PRO A 4 27.99 -18.25 -4.58
N VAL A 5 28.00 -17.67 -3.36
CA VAL A 5 26.77 -17.27 -2.68
C VAL A 5 26.05 -16.31 -3.62
N PRO A 6 24.82 -16.59 -4.05
CA PRO A 6 24.10 -15.68 -4.92
C PRO A 6 24.00 -14.32 -4.25
N ASP A 7 24.22 -13.25 -5.03
CA ASP A 7 24.04 -11.89 -4.56
C ASP A 7 22.63 -11.74 -3.96
N PRO A 8 22.49 -11.08 -2.81
CA PRO A 8 21.19 -10.92 -2.19
C PRO A 8 20.25 -10.20 -3.16
N VAL A 9 19.08 -10.77 -3.38
CA VAL A 9 18.04 -10.17 -4.25
C VAL A 9 17.75 -8.74 -3.76
N SER A 10 17.99 -7.77 -4.64
CA SER A 10 17.77 -6.35 -4.32
C SER A 10 16.28 -6.04 -4.38
N VAL A 11 15.68 -5.76 -3.23
CA VAL A 11 14.26 -5.43 -3.11
C VAL A 11 14.04 -3.91 -3.17
N GLN A 12 12.89 -3.47 -3.67
CA GLN A 12 12.48 -2.09 -3.50
C GLN A 12 12.31 -1.77 -1.99
N PRO A 13 12.36 -0.49 -1.57
CA PRO A 13 12.31 -0.12 -0.14
C PRO A 13 10.91 -0.30 0.48
N VAL A 14 10.32 -1.50 0.33
CA VAL A 14 8.99 -1.86 0.86
C VAL A 14 8.99 -1.84 2.37
N VAL A 15 9.99 -2.46 3.00
CA VAL A 15 10.12 -2.64 4.45
C VAL A 15 11.02 -1.55 5.04
N SER A 16 10.83 -0.30 4.66
CA SER A 16 11.57 0.82 5.24
C SER A 16 10.78 1.46 6.38
N PRO A 17 11.46 2.13 7.33
CA PRO A 17 10.79 2.88 8.39
C PRO A 17 9.77 3.87 7.85
N VAL A 18 8.72 4.14 8.64
CA VAL A 18 7.73 5.19 8.33
C VAL A 18 8.41 6.55 8.44
N THR A 19 8.20 7.41 7.45
CA THR A 19 8.73 8.77 7.36
C THR A 19 7.71 9.82 7.81
N SER A 20 8.11 11.09 7.85
CA SER A 20 7.21 12.18 8.27
C SER A 20 6.21 12.58 7.19
N ALA A 21 6.50 12.29 5.92
CA ALA A 21 5.63 12.59 4.79
C ALA A 21 5.64 11.44 3.77
N ALA A 22 4.53 11.30 3.06
CA ALA A 22 4.44 10.46 1.87
C ALA A 22 3.60 11.15 0.79
N LEU A 23 3.89 10.82 -0.46
CA LEU A 23 3.08 11.17 -1.62
C LEU A 23 2.69 9.86 -2.31
N PHE A 24 1.39 9.62 -2.37
CA PHE A 24 0.81 8.48 -3.06
C PHE A 24 0.25 8.96 -4.39
N LEU A 25 0.75 8.40 -5.49
CA LEU A 25 0.26 8.68 -6.83
C LEU A 25 -0.18 7.39 -7.49
N VAL A 26 -1.42 7.37 -7.97
CA VAL A 26 -1.91 6.33 -8.87
C VAL A 26 -2.15 6.94 -10.24
N GLY A 27 -1.56 6.34 -11.26
CA GLY A 27 -1.66 6.80 -12.64
C GLY A 27 -2.19 5.74 -13.58
N THR A 28 -2.79 6.19 -14.68
CA THR A 28 -3.12 5.34 -15.84
C THR A 28 -2.20 5.69 -17.00
N VAL A 29 -1.68 4.66 -17.68
CA VAL A 29 -0.82 4.83 -18.85
C VAL A 29 -1.70 5.16 -20.04
N GLU A 30 -1.50 6.33 -20.63
CA GLU A 30 -2.23 6.77 -21.82
C GLU A 30 -1.90 5.88 -23.03
N PRO A 31 -2.82 5.72 -23.99
CA PRO A 31 -2.54 4.95 -25.20
C PRO A 31 -1.29 5.44 -25.92
N GLY A 32 -0.31 4.55 -26.15
CA GLY A 32 0.98 4.90 -26.75
C GLY A 32 2.03 5.42 -25.76
N GLY A 33 1.69 5.54 -24.47
CA GLY A 33 2.61 5.96 -23.40
C GLY A 33 3.54 4.87 -22.88
N GLU A 34 3.33 3.62 -23.29
CA GLU A 34 4.06 2.44 -22.77
C GLU A 34 5.58 2.57 -22.92
N LYS A 35 6.02 3.10 -24.09
CA LYS A 35 7.45 3.29 -24.32
C LYS A 35 8.06 4.30 -23.37
N ALA A 36 7.41 5.45 -23.17
CA ALA A 36 7.90 6.50 -22.27
C ALA A 36 7.99 6.00 -20.83
N VAL A 37 6.98 5.24 -20.37
CA VAL A 37 7.00 4.60 -19.05
C VAL A 37 8.21 3.66 -18.93
N ARG A 38 8.42 2.77 -19.88
CA ARG A 38 9.53 1.82 -19.86
C ARG A 38 10.90 2.50 -19.87
N ASP A 39 11.06 3.54 -20.70
CA ASP A 39 12.31 4.28 -20.83
C ASP A 39 12.72 4.99 -19.53
N VAL A 40 11.76 5.33 -18.68
CA VAL A 40 11.98 6.06 -17.42
C VAL A 40 12.29 5.13 -16.23
N LEU A 41 11.94 3.85 -16.30
CA LEU A 41 12.11 2.93 -15.15
C LEU A 41 13.55 2.84 -14.64
N PRO A 42 14.59 2.72 -15.49
CA PRO A 42 15.98 2.67 -15.02
C PRO A 42 16.43 3.95 -14.32
N ASP A 43 15.77 5.08 -14.57
CA ASP A 43 16.12 6.36 -13.99
C ASP A 43 15.56 6.56 -12.57
N LEU A 44 14.56 5.78 -12.14
CA LEU A 44 13.88 5.96 -10.85
C LEU A 44 14.85 5.94 -9.67
N ALA A 45 15.73 4.94 -9.64
CA ALA A 45 16.77 4.82 -8.61
C ALA A 45 17.81 5.95 -8.70
N ALA A 46 18.14 6.41 -9.91
CA ALA A 46 19.08 7.51 -10.10
C ALA A 46 18.53 8.83 -9.58
N VAL A 47 17.25 9.13 -9.82
CA VAL A 47 16.59 10.33 -9.28
C VAL A 47 16.56 10.28 -7.75
N ALA A 48 16.20 9.15 -7.15
CA ALA A 48 16.20 8.98 -5.71
C ALA A 48 17.59 9.19 -5.11
N ARG A 49 18.64 8.60 -5.71
CA ARG A 49 20.05 8.80 -5.27
C ARG A 49 20.49 10.25 -5.40
N SER A 50 20.16 10.91 -6.50
CA SER A 50 20.57 12.31 -6.75
C SER A 50 19.98 13.29 -5.72
N LEU A 51 18.70 13.13 -5.39
CA LEU A 51 18.06 13.93 -4.36
C LEU A 51 18.54 13.52 -2.96
N GLY A 52 18.62 12.21 -2.68
CA GLY A 52 19.07 11.69 -1.38
C GLY A 52 20.51 12.04 -1.05
N PHE A 53 21.39 12.16 -2.04
CA PHE A 53 22.80 12.59 -1.82
C PHE A 53 22.90 13.97 -1.16
N ARG A 54 21.99 14.88 -1.49
CA ARG A 54 21.97 16.23 -0.87
C ARG A 54 21.32 16.24 0.51
N TYR A 55 20.50 15.25 0.81
CA TYR A 55 19.71 15.15 2.03
C TYR A 55 19.71 13.71 2.56
N PRO A 56 20.89 13.19 2.98
CA PRO A 56 21.07 11.76 3.29
C PRO A 56 20.19 11.29 4.45
N ASP A 57 19.89 12.18 5.41
CA ASP A 57 19.11 11.86 6.61
C ASP A 57 17.58 11.97 6.38
N ALA A 58 17.16 12.34 5.16
CA ALA A 58 15.74 12.55 4.89
C ALA A 58 14.96 11.26 4.58
N GLY A 59 15.62 10.12 4.48
CA GLY A 59 14.98 8.82 4.26
C GLY A 59 14.19 8.72 2.95
N LEU A 60 14.58 9.49 1.90
CA LEU A 60 13.86 9.49 0.62
C LEU A 60 13.86 8.09 -0.01
N ALA A 61 12.67 7.56 -0.23
CA ALA A 61 12.42 6.26 -0.82
C ALA A 61 11.20 6.32 -1.75
N CYS A 62 11.20 5.48 -2.78
CA CYS A 62 10.04 5.29 -3.63
C CYS A 62 9.85 3.81 -3.91
N VAL A 63 8.61 3.34 -3.79
CA VAL A 63 8.16 2.03 -4.28
C VAL A 63 7.31 2.25 -5.52
N THR A 64 7.67 1.58 -6.61
CA THR A 64 6.94 1.59 -7.88
C THR A 64 6.24 0.26 -8.08
N GLY A 65 4.93 0.30 -8.27
CA GLY A 65 4.09 -0.86 -8.53
C GLY A 65 3.37 -0.77 -9.86
N PHE A 66 3.05 -1.92 -10.46
CA PHE A 66 2.32 -2.01 -11.73
C PHE A 66 1.03 -2.78 -11.55
N GLY A 67 -0.06 -2.23 -12.08
CA GLY A 67 -1.36 -2.85 -12.07
C GLY A 67 -1.50 -3.97 -13.11
N PHE A 68 -2.50 -4.80 -12.95
CA PHE A 68 -2.76 -5.97 -13.78
C PHE A 68 -2.74 -5.68 -15.29
N ARG A 69 -3.45 -4.62 -15.72
CA ARG A 69 -3.55 -4.27 -17.15
C ARG A 69 -2.27 -3.66 -17.69
N ALA A 70 -1.58 -2.89 -16.88
CA ALA A 70 -0.33 -2.25 -17.26
C ALA A 70 0.78 -3.28 -17.41
N TRP A 71 0.83 -4.31 -16.56
CA TRP A 71 1.84 -5.34 -16.65
C TRP A 71 1.94 -5.95 -18.05
N ASP A 72 0.82 -6.40 -18.60
CA ASP A 72 0.76 -7.04 -19.92
C ASP A 72 1.01 -6.08 -21.10
N ARG A 73 0.80 -4.77 -20.89
CA ARG A 73 1.08 -3.73 -21.90
C ARG A 73 2.53 -3.28 -21.86
N LEU A 74 3.16 -3.33 -20.70
CA LEU A 74 4.52 -2.84 -20.50
C LEU A 74 5.58 -3.93 -20.68
N PHE A 75 5.30 -5.16 -20.29
CA PHE A 75 6.31 -6.20 -20.17
C PHE A 75 5.90 -7.49 -20.88
N SER A 76 6.86 -8.12 -21.57
CA SER A 76 6.70 -9.49 -22.04
C SER A 76 6.99 -10.50 -20.92
N GLY A 77 6.58 -11.73 -21.14
CA GLY A 77 6.83 -12.84 -20.21
C GLY A 77 5.68 -13.06 -19.23
N LYS A 78 5.98 -13.70 -18.10
CA LYS A 78 4.96 -14.05 -17.11
C LYS A 78 4.52 -12.83 -16.32
N ARG A 79 3.23 -12.80 -15.96
CA ARG A 79 2.70 -11.87 -14.97
C ARG A 79 2.71 -12.53 -13.60
N PRO A 80 2.90 -11.76 -12.49
CA PRO A 80 2.76 -12.29 -11.14
C PRO A 80 1.43 -13.05 -10.98
N PRO A 81 1.45 -14.29 -10.48
CA PRO A 81 0.28 -15.19 -10.56
C PRO A 81 -0.95 -14.67 -9.82
N HIS A 82 -0.73 -13.88 -8.76
CA HIS A 82 -1.81 -13.31 -7.96
C HIS A 82 -2.10 -11.85 -8.30
N LEU A 83 -1.40 -11.24 -9.28
CA LEU A 83 -1.70 -9.89 -9.74
C LEU A 83 -3.00 -9.90 -10.54
N ARG A 84 -4.03 -9.28 -9.97
CA ARG A 84 -5.37 -9.14 -10.55
C ARG A 84 -5.95 -7.77 -10.21
N PRO A 85 -7.00 -7.30 -10.93
CA PRO A 85 -7.72 -6.10 -10.52
C PRO A 85 -8.18 -6.22 -9.07
N PHE A 86 -8.18 -5.11 -8.33
CA PHE A 86 -8.72 -5.08 -6.97
C PHE A 86 -10.14 -5.63 -6.97
N PRO A 87 -10.45 -6.63 -6.12
CA PRO A 87 -11.78 -7.20 -6.06
C PRO A 87 -12.75 -6.20 -5.42
N GLU A 88 -13.73 -5.75 -6.18
CA GLU A 88 -14.81 -4.95 -5.62
C GLU A 88 -15.57 -5.76 -4.57
N LEU A 89 -15.74 -5.22 -3.36
CA LEU A 89 -16.47 -5.88 -2.28
C LEU A 89 -17.75 -5.10 -1.95
N ARG A 90 -18.88 -5.76 -2.09
CA ARG A 90 -20.20 -5.19 -1.76
C ARG A 90 -20.80 -5.93 -0.57
N GLY A 91 -20.61 -5.36 0.61
CA GLY A 91 -21.30 -5.81 1.82
C GLY A 91 -22.73 -5.26 1.89
N PRO A 92 -23.51 -5.69 2.88
CA PRO A 92 -24.89 -5.20 3.07
C PRO A 92 -24.98 -3.69 3.35
N ARG A 93 -23.93 -3.08 3.91
CA ARG A 93 -23.90 -1.66 4.33
C ARG A 93 -22.76 -0.89 3.69
N HIS A 94 -21.61 -1.51 3.49
CA HIS A 94 -20.37 -0.86 3.08
C HIS A 94 -19.85 -1.45 1.78
N HIS A 95 -19.11 -0.63 1.04
CA HIS A 95 -18.61 -0.95 -0.30
C HIS A 95 -17.14 -0.56 -0.42
N ALA A 96 -16.29 -1.50 -0.86
CA ALA A 96 -14.95 -1.24 -1.32
C ALA A 96 -14.96 -1.18 -2.86
N PRO A 97 -14.83 -0.01 -3.48
CA PRO A 97 -14.83 0.12 -4.93
C PRO A 97 -13.54 -0.43 -5.54
N SER A 98 -13.60 -0.88 -6.79
CA SER A 98 -12.42 -1.13 -7.63
C SER A 98 -12.18 0.08 -8.52
N THR A 99 -11.03 0.73 -8.39
CA THR A 99 -10.68 1.92 -9.16
C THR A 99 -9.52 1.66 -10.12
N PRO A 100 -9.42 2.39 -11.23
CA PRO A 100 -8.33 2.24 -12.19
C PRO A 100 -6.97 2.55 -11.57
N GLY A 101 -5.95 1.76 -11.95
CA GLY A 101 -4.56 2.00 -11.58
C GLY A 101 -3.65 1.14 -12.42
N ASP A 102 -2.78 1.79 -13.21
CA ASP A 102 -1.76 1.15 -14.03
C ASP A 102 -0.39 1.23 -13.35
N ILE A 103 -0.10 2.36 -12.69
CA ILE A 103 1.15 2.61 -11.99
C ILE A 103 0.85 3.17 -10.62
N LEU A 104 1.53 2.65 -9.60
CA LEU A 104 1.59 3.19 -8.25
C LEU A 104 2.98 3.75 -8.00
N LEU A 105 3.05 4.95 -7.44
CA LEU A 105 4.26 5.53 -6.86
C LEU A 105 3.97 5.86 -5.40
N HIS A 106 4.62 5.12 -4.48
CA HIS A 106 4.63 5.44 -3.07
C HIS A 106 5.97 6.09 -2.74
N ILE A 107 5.99 7.42 -2.69
CA ILE A 107 7.15 8.25 -2.44
C ILE A 107 7.08 8.71 -1.00
N ARG A 108 8.15 8.55 -0.24
CA ARG A 108 8.19 8.92 1.18
C ARG A 108 9.54 9.50 1.58
N ALA A 109 9.50 10.45 2.50
CA ALA A 109 10.66 11.11 3.08
C ALA A 109 10.29 11.79 4.41
N ASP A 110 11.29 12.18 5.21
CA ASP A 110 11.05 13.04 6.37
C ASP A 110 10.80 14.51 5.97
N ARG A 111 10.82 14.81 4.66
CA ARG A 111 10.57 16.11 4.07
C ARG A 111 9.61 15.99 2.89
N ALA A 112 8.46 16.66 2.97
CA ALA A 112 7.44 16.63 1.92
C ALA A 112 7.91 17.24 0.58
N ASP A 113 8.80 18.26 0.64
CA ASP A 113 9.37 18.89 -0.55
C ASP A 113 10.24 17.92 -1.37
N LEU A 114 10.87 16.91 -0.74
CA LEU A 114 11.60 15.88 -1.46
C LEU A 114 10.65 14.88 -2.16
N CYS A 115 9.54 14.54 -1.54
CA CYS A 115 8.50 13.74 -2.20
C CYS A 115 7.98 14.46 -3.45
N PHE A 116 7.68 15.75 -3.31
CA PHE A 116 7.24 16.60 -4.43
C PHE A 116 8.31 16.71 -5.52
N ALA A 117 9.57 17.02 -5.16
CA ALA A 117 10.66 17.17 -6.11
C ALA A 117 10.94 15.89 -6.89
N TRP A 118 10.84 14.72 -6.25
CA TRP A 118 10.99 13.43 -6.91
C TRP A 118 9.86 13.20 -7.91
N ALA A 119 8.61 13.40 -7.48
CA ALA A 119 7.43 13.23 -8.34
C ALA A 119 7.47 14.18 -9.54
N ALA A 120 7.80 15.46 -9.33
CA ALA A 120 7.88 16.45 -10.40
C ALA A 120 8.91 16.08 -11.47
N GLN A 121 10.11 15.61 -11.07
CA GLN A 121 11.13 15.14 -12.01
C GLN A 121 10.70 13.92 -12.81
N LEU A 122 9.97 12.99 -12.18
CA LEU A 122 9.47 11.80 -12.87
C LEU A 122 8.35 12.16 -13.87
N LEU A 123 7.37 12.95 -13.43
CA LEU A 123 6.22 13.33 -14.27
C LEU A 123 6.66 14.19 -15.46
N ASP A 124 7.66 15.05 -15.29
CA ASP A 124 8.27 15.80 -16.40
C ASP A 124 8.86 14.87 -17.47
N ARG A 125 9.59 13.83 -17.05
CA ARG A 125 10.16 12.81 -17.97
C ARG A 125 9.10 11.96 -18.64
N LEU A 126 8.00 11.68 -17.97
CA LEU A 126 6.87 10.93 -18.55
C LEU A 126 6.11 11.72 -19.59
N GLY A 127 6.22 13.06 -19.61
CA GLY A 127 5.74 13.92 -20.70
C GLY A 127 4.27 13.74 -21.07
N GLY A 128 3.40 13.41 -20.08
CA GLY A 128 1.98 13.15 -20.33
C GLY A 128 1.64 11.72 -20.73
N ALA A 129 2.62 10.81 -20.74
CA ALA A 129 2.38 9.38 -20.99
C ALA A 129 1.57 8.69 -19.87
N VAL A 130 1.49 9.32 -18.71
CA VAL A 130 0.73 8.85 -17.54
C VAL A 130 -0.19 9.98 -17.07
N ARG A 131 -1.46 9.67 -16.90
CA ARG A 131 -2.44 10.56 -16.29
C ARG A 131 -2.65 10.15 -14.84
N ILE A 132 -2.40 11.07 -13.91
CA ILE A 132 -2.66 10.82 -12.48
C ILE A 132 -4.17 10.80 -12.25
N VAL A 133 -4.64 9.76 -11.58
CA VAL A 133 -6.06 9.50 -11.27
C VAL A 133 -6.36 9.52 -9.78
N ASP A 134 -5.33 9.36 -8.94
CA ASP A 134 -5.41 9.57 -7.49
C ASP A 134 -4.08 10.16 -7.01
N GLU A 135 -4.18 11.24 -6.25
CA GLU A 135 -3.05 11.91 -5.60
C GLU A 135 -3.40 12.15 -4.13
N THR A 136 -2.53 11.73 -3.23
CA THR A 136 -2.73 11.94 -1.81
C THR A 136 -1.42 12.29 -1.13
N HIS A 137 -1.41 13.44 -0.43
CA HIS A 137 -0.31 13.89 0.40
C HIS A 137 -0.55 13.45 1.84
N GLY A 138 0.20 12.44 2.28
CA GLY A 138 0.15 11.92 3.64
C GLY A 138 1.15 12.63 4.55
N PHE A 139 0.83 12.70 5.82
CA PHE A 139 1.69 13.27 6.85
C PHE A 139 1.65 12.46 8.14
N ARG A 140 2.76 12.47 8.90
CA ARG A 140 2.79 11.91 10.25
C ARG A 140 1.97 12.81 11.18
N TYR A 141 0.99 12.23 11.83
CA TYR A 141 0.13 12.91 12.78
C TYR A 141 0.43 12.44 14.21
N LEU A 142 0.38 13.34 15.16
CA LEU A 142 0.51 13.21 16.62
C LEU A 142 0.95 11.81 17.11
N ASP A 143 2.23 11.61 17.41
CA ASP A 143 2.78 10.36 17.96
C ASP A 143 2.45 9.10 17.13
N HIS A 144 2.45 9.23 15.79
CA HIS A 144 2.09 8.16 14.84
C HIS A 144 0.62 7.70 14.92
N ARG A 145 -0.29 8.59 15.30
CA ARG A 145 -1.72 8.30 15.30
C ARG A 145 -2.36 8.57 13.94
N ASP A 146 -3.47 7.89 13.70
CA ASP A 146 -4.41 8.27 12.64
C ASP A 146 -5.32 9.45 13.09
N LEU A 147 -6.19 9.92 12.19
CA LEU A 147 -7.13 11.00 12.53
C LEU A 147 -8.29 10.55 13.43
N LEU A 148 -8.47 9.25 13.63
CA LEU A 148 -9.39 8.68 14.63
C LEU A 148 -8.77 8.70 16.03
N GLY A 149 -7.47 8.97 16.12
CA GLY A 149 -6.73 9.14 17.36
C GLY A 149 -6.06 7.88 17.90
N PHE A 150 -6.00 6.80 17.15
CA PHE A 150 -5.31 5.55 17.51
C PHE A 150 -3.93 5.47 16.87
N VAL A 151 -3.00 4.79 17.54
CA VAL A 151 -1.64 4.57 17.01
C VAL A 151 -1.74 3.64 15.79
N ASP A 152 -1.18 4.07 14.65
CA ASP A 152 -1.13 3.25 13.44
C ASP A 152 0.22 2.51 13.34
N GLY A 153 0.18 1.30 12.84
CA GLY A 153 1.37 0.49 12.59
C GLY A 153 1.87 -0.34 13.79
N THR A 154 1.22 -0.31 14.96
CA THR A 154 1.61 -1.10 16.13
C THR A 154 1.70 -2.59 15.85
N ALA A 155 0.80 -3.13 15.03
CA ALA A 155 0.78 -4.53 14.64
C ALA A 155 1.65 -4.85 13.42
N ASN A 156 2.48 -3.91 12.92
CA ASN A 156 3.39 -4.23 11.83
C ASN A 156 4.51 -5.17 12.33
N PRO A 157 4.78 -6.26 11.59
CA PRO A 157 5.96 -7.07 11.87
C PRO A 157 7.25 -6.26 11.63
N VAL A 158 8.33 -6.64 12.28
CA VAL A 158 9.64 -5.97 12.19
C VAL A 158 10.74 -6.94 11.77
N GLY A 159 11.84 -6.40 11.24
CA GLY A 159 13.02 -7.21 10.86
C GLY A 159 12.68 -8.30 9.82
N ASP A 160 13.13 -9.52 10.08
CA ASP A 160 12.92 -10.67 9.19
C ASP A 160 11.44 -11.05 9.05
N ALA A 161 10.63 -10.87 10.09
CA ALA A 161 9.20 -11.10 10.04
C ALA A 161 8.52 -10.14 9.03
N ALA A 162 8.92 -8.87 9.02
CA ALA A 162 8.42 -7.90 8.04
C ALA A 162 8.81 -8.28 6.60
N ARG A 163 10.06 -8.72 6.37
CA ARG A 163 10.48 -9.22 5.05
C ARG A 163 9.64 -10.42 4.62
N LYS A 164 9.46 -11.40 5.50
CA LYS A 164 8.67 -12.60 5.22
C LYS A 164 7.20 -12.28 4.93
N ALA A 165 6.63 -11.30 5.61
CA ALA A 165 5.24 -10.89 5.41
C ALA A 165 5.03 -10.13 4.10
N ALA A 166 5.99 -9.28 3.70
CA ALA A 166 5.81 -8.35 2.58
C ALA A 166 6.48 -8.76 1.28
N ILE A 167 7.56 -9.58 1.31
CA ILE A 167 8.40 -9.86 0.14
C ILE A 167 8.20 -11.29 -0.32
N VAL A 168 7.92 -11.47 -1.60
CA VAL A 168 7.83 -12.79 -2.25
C VAL A 168 9.16 -13.54 -2.10
N GLY A 169 9.08 -14.73 -1.57
CA GLY A 169 10.23 -15.58 -1.27
C GLY A 169 10.68 -16.46 -2.45
N PRO A 170 11.68 -17.33 -2.20
CA PRO A 170 12.27 -18.20 -3.22
C PRO A 170 11.33 -19.30 -3.75
N ASP A 171 10.18 -19.51 -3.11
CA ASP A 171 9.16 -20.45 -3.58
C ASP A 171 8.52 -20.01 -4.91
N ASP A 172 8.61 -18.72 -5.25
CA ASP A 172 8.24 -18.16 -6.55
C ASP A 172 9.45 -17.41 -7.16
N PRO A 173 10.40 -18.14 -7.77
CA PRO A 173 11.67 -17.58 -8.24
C PRO A 173 11.52 -16.57 -9.39
N ASP A 174 10.43 -16.63 -10.15
CA ASP A 174 10.14 -15.65 -11.21
C ASP A 174 9.86 -14.25 -10.64
N PHE A 175 9.30 -14.18 -9.41
CA PHE A 175 8.85 -12.94 -8.77
C PHE A 175 9.48 -12.71 -7.40
N GLU A 176 10.49 -13.52 -7.04
CA GLU A 176 11.26 -13.34 -5.80
C GLU A 176 11.76 -11.91 -5.65
N GLY A 177 11.66 -11.37 -4.43
CA GLY A 177 12.04 -10.00 -4.12
C GLY A 177 10.97 -8.94 -4.44
N GLY A 178 9.87 -9.33 -5.10
CA GLY A 178 8.72 -8.46 -5.33
C GLY A 178 7.75 -8.42 -4.15
N SER A 179 6.70 -7.60 -4.28
CA SER A 179 5.65 -7.45 -3.26
C SER A 179 4.31 -7.17 -3.93
N TYR A 180 3.25 -7.82 -3.46
CA TYR A 180 1.88 -7.44 -3.82
C TYR A 180 1.46 -6.26 -2.97
N VAL A 181 0.78 -5.30 -3.61
CA VAL A 181 0.40 -4.03 -2.98
C VAL A 181 -1.08 -3.78 -3.18
N VAL A 182 -1.76 -3.43 -2.10
CA VAL A 182 -3.14 -2.92 -2.15
C VAL A 182 -3.16 -1.51 -1.60
N VAL A 183 -3.83 -0.61 -2.30
CA VAL A 183 -4.07 0.76 -1.83
C VAL A 183 -5.54 1.08 -1.80
N GLN A 184 -5.95 1.82 -0.77
CA GLN A 184 -7.30 2.37 -0.61
C GLN A 184 -7.24 3.74 0.07
N LYS A 185 -8.05 4.67 -0.41
CA LYS A 185 -8.27 5.95 0.26
C LYS A 185 -9.57 5.86 1.06
N TYR A 186 -9.48 6.10 2.36
CA TYR A 186 -10.61 6.13 3.27
C TYR A 186 -10.90 7.56 3.72
N LEU A 187 -12.15 7.98 3.60
CA LEU A 187 -12.64 9.25 4.16
C LEU A 187 -13.33 8.98 5.51
N HIS A 188 -12.96 9.75 6.54
CA HIS A 188 -13.50 9.61 7.89
C HIS A 188 -14.58 10.64 8.17
N ASP A 189 -15.73 10.20 8.70
CA ASP A 189 -16.71 11.06 9.34
C ASP A 189 -16.27 11.38 10.77
N LEU A 190 -15.37 12.36 10.89
CA LEU A 190 -14.84 12.78 12.18
C LEU A 190 -15.91 13.39 13.09
N THR A 191 -17.01 13.91 12.53
CA THR A 191 -18.11 14.46 13.32
C THR A 191 -18.83 13.35 14.09
N THR A 192 -19.25 12.30 13.39
CA THR A 192 -19.89 11.13 14.00
C THR A 192 -18.91 10.38 14.90
N TRP A 193 -17.64 10.23 14.48
CA TRP A 193 -16.61 9.59 15.30
C TRP A 193 -16.37 10.29 16.64
N ASN A 194 -16.21 11.62 16.62
CA ASN A 194 -15.95 12.41 17.81
C ASN A 194 -17.17 12.57 18.74
N ALA A 195 -18.36 12.19 18.27
CA ALA A 195 -19.56 12.12 19.12
C ALA A 195 -19.60 10.87 20.00
N LEU A 196 -18.80 9.84 19.69
CA LEU A 196 -18.66 8.65 20.53
C LEU A 196 -17.85 8.95 21.79
N THR A 197 -18.13 8.23 22.88
CA THR A 197 -17.23 8.20 24.05
C THR A 197 -15.91 7.49 23.67
N VAL A 198 -14.87 7.72 24.47
CA VAL A 198 -13.57 7.04 24.25
C VAL A 198 -13.74 5.53 24.34
N GLU A 199 -14.51 5.02 25.27
CA GLU A 199 -14.78 3.59 25.47
C GLU A 199 -15.51 2.98 24.25
N GLU A 200 -16.43 3.74 23.63
CA GLU A 200 -17.09 3.31 22.41
C GLU A 200 -16.10 3.24 21.23
N GLN A 201 -15.23 4.25 21.06
CA GLN A 201 -14.17 4.27 20.06
C GLN A 201 -13.21 3.10 20.25
N GLU A 202 -12.77 2.83 21.48
CA GLU A 202 -11.90 1.71 21.84
C GLU A 202 -12.54 0.36 21.48
N ARG A 203 -13.85 0.20 21.70
CA ARG A 203 -14.58 -1.01 21.31
C ARG A 203 -14.72 -1.18 19.80
N VAL A 204 -14.79 -0.10 19.04
CA VAL A 204 -14.77 -0.16 17.56
C VAL A 204 -13.41 -0.66 17.06
N ILE A 205 -12.32 -0.19 17.64
CA ILE A 205 -10.98 -0.55 17.22
C ILE A 205 -10.54 -1.90 17.81
N GLY A 206 -10.82 -2.16 19.09
CA GLY A 206 -10.41 -3.37 19.82
C GLY A 206 -9.18 -3.15 20.68
N ARG A 207 -8.82 -1.89 20.99
CA ARG A 207 -7.69 -1.50 21.86
C ARG A 207 -7.94 -0.19 22.57
N THR A 208 -7.17 0.06 23.64
CA THR A 208 -7.22 1.34 24.35
C THR A 208 -6.63 2.46 23.50
N LYS A 209 -7.23 3.64 23.62
CA LYS A 209 -6.84 4.81 22.80
C LYS A 209 -5.58 5.47 23.33
N LEU A 210 -5.44 5.59 24.65
CA LEU A 210 -4.33 6.30 25.28
C LEU A 210 -3.05 5.43 25.30
N ASP A 211 -3.17 4.23 25.84
CA ASP A 211 -2.03 3.37 26.14
C ASP A 211 -1.71 2.36 25.04
N ASP A 212 -2.52 2.33 23.98
CA ASP A 212 -2.34 1.45 22.81
C ASP A 212 -2.28 -0.05 23.16
N VAL A 213 -3.05 -0.46 24.18
CA VAL A 213 -3.11 -1.85 24.65
C VAL A 213 -4.30 -2.55 24.00
N GLU A 214 -4.03 -3.67 23.33
CA GLU A 214 -5.07 -4.51 22.73
C GLU A 214 -5.94 -5.16 23.81
N PHE A 215 -7.25 -5.24 23.58
CA PHE A 215 -8.17 -5.93 24.49
C PHE A 215 -7.88 -7.44 24.52
N PRO A 216 -8.02 -8.08 25.68
CA PRO A 216 -8.03 -9.54 25.78
C PRO A 216 -9.07 -10.15 24.83
N ASP A 217 -8.80 -11.34 24.32
CA ASP A 217 -9.67 -11.98 23.30
C ASP A 217 -11.10 -12.22 23.77
N ASP A 218 -11.31 -12.42 25.07
CA ASP A 218 -12.61 -12.60 25.70
C ASP A 218 -13.39 -11.28 25.92
N GLU A 219 -12.70 -10.12 25.85
CA GLU A 219 -13.30 -8.78 26.00
C GLU A 219 -13.41 -8.05 24.64
N LYS A 220 -12.58 -8.44 23.66
CA LYS A 220 -12.52 -7.80 22.34
C LYS A 220 -13.80 -8.05 21.55
N PRO A 221 -14.53 -7.00 21.11
CA PRO A 221 -15.72 -7.21 20.27
C PRO A 221 -15.38 -7.95 18.99
N ALA A 222 -16.18 -8.93 18.63
CA ALA A 222 -15.96 -9.78 17.45
C ALA A 222 -16.05 -9.00 16.12
N ASP A 223 -16.70 -7.84 16.12
CA ASP A 223 -16.86 -6.90 15.00
C ASP A 223 -15.90 -5.70 15.08
N SER A 224 -14.96 -5.71 16.05
CA SER A 224 -13.91 -4.70 16.13
C SER A 224 -12.91 -4.82 15.00
N HIS A 225 -12.24 -3.71 14.67
CA HIS A 225 -11.24 -3.64 13.61
C HIS A 225 -10.13 -4.69 13.79
N LEU A 226 -9.57 -4.80 14.98
CA LEU A 226 -8.52 -5.78 15.27
C LEU A 226 -9.02 -7.23 15.14
N ALA A 227 -10.18 -7.57 15.70
CA ALA A 227 -10.71 -8.93 15.64
C ALA A 227 -10.95 -9.43 14.21
N LEU A 228 -11.38 -8.54 13.31
CA LEU A 228 -11.65 -8.89 11.91
C LEU A 228 -10.38 -8.92 11.04
N ASN A 229 -9.34 -8.16 11.41
CA ASN A 229 -8.10 -8.07 10.65
C ASN A 229 -6.98 -8.99 11.15
N THR A 230 -7.16 -9.68 12.26
CA THR A 230 -6.27 -10.76 12.70
C THR A 230 -6.58 -12.03 11.90
N ILE A 231 -5.64 -12.44 11.04
CA ILE A 231 -5.76 -13.64 10.20
C ILE A 231 -4.90 -14.73 10.83
N VAL A 232 -5.55 -15.81 11.24
CA VAL A 232 -4.86 -16.99 11.79
C VAL A 232 -5.00 -18.16 10.82
N GLU A 233 -3.88 -18.74 10.41
CA GLU A 233 -3.82 -19.88 9.52
C GLU A 233 -2.82 -20.91 10.06
N ASN A 234 -3.20 -22.18 10.16
CA ASN A 234 -2.36 -23.25 10.65
C ASN A 234 -1.77 -23.01 12.07
N GLY A 235 -2.49 -22.27 12.92
CA GLY A 235 -2.07 -21.93 14.29
C GLY A 235 -1.06 -20.79 14.39
N GLY A 236 -0.79 -20.06 13.32
CA GLY A 236 0.05 -18.85 13.29
C GLY A 236 -0.68 -17.67 12.68
N GLU A 237 -0.32 -16.46 13.12
CA GLU A 237 -0.81 -15.24 12.49
C GLU A 237 -0.14 -15.02 11.13
N ARG A 238 -0.94 -14.49 10.20
CA ARG A 238 -0.51 -14.07 8.88
C ARG A 238 -0.53 -12.55 8.82
N ASP A 239 0.65 -11.98 8.62
CA ASP A 239 0.88 -10.55 8.64
C ASP A 239 1.06 -9.95 7.26
N ILE A 240 0.85 -8.64 7.19
CA ILE A 240 1.24 -7.75 6.09
C ILE A 240 2.03 -6.57 6.66
N VAL A 241 2.75 -5.85 5.82
CA VAL A 241 3.37 -4.58 6.20
C VAL A 241 2.51 -3.43 5.71
N ARG A 242 2.10 -2.55 6.62
CA ARG A 242 1.31 -1.35 6.33
C ARG A 242 2.18 -0.10 6.45
N ALA A 243 1.99 0.83 5.55
CA ALA A 243 2.63 2.15 5.60
C ALA A 243 1.59 3.25 5.39
N ASN A 244 0.48 3.13 6.12
CA ASN A 244 -0.64 4.08 6.05
C ASN A 244 -0.20 5.49 6.44
N MET A 245 -0.90 6.48 5.92
CA MET A 245 -0.71 7.88 6.32
C MET A 245 -2.05 8.59 6.44
N PRO A 246 -2.25 9.39 7.49
CA PRO A 246 -3.31 10.38 7.52
C PRO A 246 -3.15 11.41 6.39
N PHE A 247 -4.27 11.91 5.90
CA PHE A 247 -4.33 13.05 4.99
C PHE A 247 -5.53 13.93 5.31
N GLY A 248 -5.52 15.19 4.84
CA GLY A 248 -6.66 16.07 5.01
C GLY A 248 -6.62 17.31 4.15
N SER A 249 -7.82 17.79 3.79
CA SER A 249 -8.06 19.05 3.08
C SER A 249 -9.20 19.77 3.75
N PHE A 250 -8.90 20.93 4.37
CA PHE A 250 -9.94 21.75 5.02
C PHE A 250 -10.86 22.40 3.99
N GLU A 251 -10.36 22.72 2.79
CA GLU A 251 -11.18 23.30 1.73
C GLU A 251 -12.23 22.29 1.23
N GLN A 252 -11.83 21.05 1.03
CA GLN A 252 -12.70 19.98 0.55
C GLN A 252 -13.53 19.34 1.67
N GLY A 253 -13.17 19.58 2.93
CA GLY A 253 -13.78 18.90 4.08
C GLY A 253 -13.46 17.40 4.10
N GLU A 254 -12.39 16.98 3.45
CA GLU A 254 -11.95 15.59 3.37
C GLU A 254 -10.84 15.32 4.37
N PHE A 255 -11.05 14.33 5.23
CA PHE A 255 -10.08 13.86 6.22
C PHE A 255 -10.08 12.35 6.20
N GLY A 256 -8.91 11.73 6.26
CA GLY A 256 -8.90 10.28 6.15
C GLY A 256 -7.55 9.63 6.34
N THR A 257 -7.52 8.35 6.01
CA THR A 257 -6.31 7.52 5.96
C THR A 257 -6.11 6.97 4.56
N TYR A 258 -4.92 7.17 4.01
CA TYR A 258 -4.48 6.44 2.84
C TYR A 258 -3.87 5.12 3.31
N TYR A 259 -4.58 4.04 3.04
CA TYR A 259 -4.14 2.69 3.32
C TYR A 259 -3.22 2.20 2.21
N ILE A 260 -2.08 1.66 2.59
CA ILE A 260 -1.19 0.89 1.72
C ILE A 260 -0.70 -0.34 2.48
N GLY A 261 -1.00 -1.52 1.93
CA GLY A 261 -0.58 -2.82 2.47
C GLY A 261 0.33 -3.54 1.48
N TYR A 262 1.45 -4.04 1.97
CA TYR A 262 2.43 -4.85 1.25
C TYR A 262 2.38 -6.28 1.76
N ALA A 263 2.29 -7.24 0.84
CA ALA A 263 2.20 -8.66 1.19
C ALA A 263 3.01 -9.53 0.22
N ALA A 264 3.65 -10.57 0.76
CA ALA A 264 4.22 -11.63 -0.05
C ALA A 264 3.12 -12.48 -0.73
N ASP A 265 1.99 -12.62 -0.04
CA ASP A 265 0.78 -13.29 -0.52
C ASP A 265 -0.41 -12.34 -0.38
N PRO A 266 -1.02 -11.87 -1.50
CA PRO A 266 -2.14 -10.93 -1.45
C PRO A 266 -3.42 -11.55 -0.86
N GLY A 267 -3.51 -12.89 -0.77
CA GLY A 267 -4.63 -13.59 -0.14
C GLY A 267 -4.85 -13.16 1.31
N VAL A 268 -3.80 -12.80 2.04
CA VAL A 268 -3.90 -12.29 3.41
C VAL A 268 -4.65 -10.96 3.44
N THR A 269 -4.22 -9.99 2.61
CA THR A 269 -4.90 -8.68 2.50
C THR A 269 -6.34 -8.83 2.02
N GLU A 270 -6.58 -9.70 1.04
CA GLU A 270 -7.94 -9.94 0.55
C GLU A 270 -8.85 -10.56 1.62
N GLN A 271 -8.30 -11.44 2.45
CA GLN A 271 -9.07 -12.02 3.56
C GLN A 271 -9.41 -10.95 4.62
N MET A 272 -8.46 -10.07 4.96
CA MET A 272 -8.71 -8.92 5.84
C MET A 272 -9.85 -8.05 5.30
N LEU A 273 -9.78 -7.66 4.03
CA LEU A 273 -10.81 -6.85 3.39
C LEU A 273 -12.18 -7.57 3.34
N ARG A 274 -12.20 -8.86 3.03
CA ARG A 274 -13.44 -9.64 3.08
C ARG A 274 -14.05 -9.64 4.48
N ASN A 275 -13.24 -9.85 5.51
CA ASN A 275 -13.69 -9.79 6.90
C ASN A 275 -14.26 -8.41 7.26
N MET A 276 -13.60 -7.32 6.82
CA MET A 276 -14.05 -5.96 7.08
C MET A 276 -15.41 -5.68 6.42
N PHE A 277 -15.52 -5.91 5.11
CA PHE A 277 -16.69 -5.49 4.33
C PHE A 277 -17.83 -6.51 4.36
N LEU A 278 -17.53 -7.79 4.49
CA LEU A 278 -18.51 -8.89 4.42
C LEU A 278 -18.73 -9.58 5.78
N GLY A 279 -17.81 -9.40 6.73
CA GLY A 279 -17.84 -10.03 8.06
C GLY A 279 -17.30 -11.46 8.10
N LYS A 280 -17.01 -11.95 9.30
CA LYS A 280 -16.65 -13.35 9.61
C LYS A 280 -17.91 -14.21 9.94
N GLY A 281 -19.08 -13.85 9.47
CA GLY A 281 -20.35 -14.54 9.74
C GLY A 281 -21.53 -13.70 9.30
N ALA A 282 -22.74 -14.21 9.44
CA ALA A 282 -23.93 -13.51 8.99
C ALA A 282 -24.13 -12.19 9.78
N GLY A 283 -24.02 -11.04 9.08
CA GLY A 283 -24.46 -9.74 9.56
C GLY A 283 -23.44 -8.88 10.31
N SER A 284 -22.20 -9.34 10.48
CA SER A 284 -21.14 -8.51 11.05
C SER A 284 -20.27 -7.88 9.94
N HIS A 285 -19.94 -6.61 10.06
CA HIS A 285 -18.91 -5.93 9.30
C HIS A 285 -17.99 -5.24 10.29
N ASP A 286 -16.84 -4.77 9.84
CA ASP A 286 -15.92 -4.00 10.68
C ASP A 286 -16.56 -2.66 11.03
N ARG A 287 -16.75 -2.42 12.32
CA ARG A 287 -17.40 -1.21 12.82
C ARG A 287 -16.68 0.08 12.47
N ILE A 288 -15.39 0.03 12.16
CA ILE A 288 -14.67 1.21 11.67
C ILE A 288 -15.28 1.76 10.38
N LEU A 289 -15.89 0.89 9.56
CA LEU A 289 -16.53 1.29 8.31
C LEU A 289 -17.80 2.12 8.51
N ASP A 290 -18.38 2.12 9.71
CA ASP A 290 -19.48 3.03 10.05
C ASP A 290 -19.02 4.50 10.10
N PHE A 291 -17.70 4.73 10.21
CA PHE A 291 -17.05 6.05 10.32
C PHE A 291 -16.03 6.30 9.20
N SER A 292 -15.73 5.30 8.37
CA SER A 292 -14.67 5.35 7.36
C SER A 292 -15.17 4.76 6.05
N THR A 293 -15.24 5.57 5.00
CA THR A 293 -15.74 5.16 3.69
C THR A 293 -14.57 4.97 2.72
N ALA A 294 -14.43 3.77 2.15
CA ALA A 294 -13.48 3.53 1.08
C ALA A 294 -13.95 4.19 -0.21
N VAL A 295 -13.13 5.07 -0.80
CA VAL A 295 -13.45 5.81 -2.04
C VAL A 295 -12.60 5.35 -3.22
N THR A 296 -11.48 4.66 -2.97
CA THR A 296 -10.67 4.00 -3.99
C THR A 296 -10.33 2.56 -3.59
N GLY A 297 -9.85 1.77 -4.54
CA GLY A 297 -9.31 0.43 -4.32
C GLY A 297 -8.56 -0.04 -5.55
N SER A 298 -7.24 -0.24 -5.43
CA SER A 298 -6.40 -0.70 -6.54
C SER A 298 -5.34 -1.68 -6.06
N SER A 299 -5.00 -2.64 -6.92
CA SER A 299 -3.98 -3.67 -6.66
C SER A 299 -2.82 -3.55 -7.62
N PHE A 300 -1.61 -3.72 -7.11
CA PHE A 300 -0.37 -3.63 -7.85
C PHE A 300 0.60 -4.74 -7.46
N PHE A 301 1.64 -4.91 -8.27
CA PHE A 301 2.83 -5.66 -7.92
C PHE A 301 4.05 -4.74 -8.04
N ALA A 302 4.81 -4.63 -6.96
CA ALA A 302 6.10 -3.95 -6.92
C ALA A 302 7.19 -4.99 -7.19
N PRO A 303 7.82 -5.03 -8.37
CA PRO A 303 8.87 -6.00 -8.67
C PRO A 303 10.16 -5.67 -7.90
N ARG A 304 11.10 -6.60 -7.87
CA ARG A 304 12.45 -6.34 -7.33
C ARG A 304 13.15 -5.18 -8.06
N ALA A 305 14.13 -4.57 -7.41
CA ALA A 305 14.77 -3.36 -7.94
C ALA A 305 15.45 -3.59 -9.31
N GLU A 306 16.12 -4.72 -9.52
CA GLU A 306 16.78 -5.04 -10.78
C GLU A 306 15.81 -5.12 -11.97
N PHE A 307 14.54 -5.47 -11.71
CA PHE A 307 13.51 -5.45 -12.75
C PHE A 307 13.27 -4.03 -13.27
N LEU A 308 13.35 -3.01 -12.42
CA LEU A 308 13.21 -1.61 -12.83
C LEU A 308 14.44 -1.13 -13.60
N ASP A 309 15.64 -1.56 -13.19
CA ASP A 309 16.89 -1.20 -13.87
C ASP A 309 17.01 -1.83 -15.26
N SER A 310 16.45 -3.04 -15.44
CA SER A 310 16.48 -3.80 -16.69
C SER A 310 15.14 -4.49 -16.94
N PRO A 311 14.08 -3.74 -17.27
CA PRO A 311 12.77 -4.32 -17.48
C PRO A 311 12.75 -5.29 -18.68
N PRO A 312 11.97 -6.37 -18.63
CA PRO A 312 11.78 -7.28 -19.77
C PRO A 312 11.39 -6.52 -21.04
N PRO A 313 11.67 -7.02 -22.23
CA PRO A 313 11.29 -6.34 -23.47
C PRO A 313 9.78 -6.06 -23.51
N PRO A 314 9.32 -5.12 -24.36
CA PRO A 314 7.88 -4.90 -24.55
C PRO A 314 7.23 -6.17 -25.11
N PRO A 315 5.90 -6.35 -24.89
CA PRO A 315 5.18 -7.44 -25.54
C PRO A 315 5.34 -7.34 -27.06
N GLY A 316 5.50 -8.49 -27.72
CA GLY A 316 5.51 -8.54 -29.19
C GLY A 316 4.18 -7.99 -29.76
N PRO A 317 4.16 -7.61 -31.04
CA PRO A 317 2.91 -7.20 -31.70
C PRO A 317 1.89 -8.34 -31.54
N SER A 318 0.71 -8.00 -31.06
CA SER A 318 -0.39 -8.96 -30.92
C SER A 318 -0.61 -9.60 -32.30
N ALA A 319 -0.55 -10.92 -32.39
CA ALA A 319 -1.00 -11.61 -33.58
C ALA A 319 -2.50 -11.28 -33.73
N SER A 320 -2.79 -10.41 -34.71
CA SER A 320 -4.14 -9.99 -35.09
C SER A 320 -4.93 -11.13 -35.71
#